data_3f33bdf83382e9001642b8ae350bf4d4
#
_entry.id   3f33bdf83382e9001642b8ae350bf4d4
#
_cell.length_a   1.000
_cell.length_b   1.000
_cell.length_c   1.000
_cell.angle_alpha   90.00
_cell.angle_beta   90.00
_cell.angle_gamma   90.00
#
_symmetry.space_group_name_H-M   'P 1'
#
loop_
_entity.id
_entity.type
_entity.pdbx_description
1 polymer ?
#
loop_
_entity_poly.entity_id
_entity_poly.type
_entity_poly.pdbx_seq_one_letter_code
_entity_poly.pdbx_strand_id
1 'polypeptide(L)'
;MGSALHGSARPIIITSAAGLGAAEQGQPASENHFNPDSANPRKASELAAETLIKQGVNVSIVRLPQVHNTDKQGLITPLIALAQAKGVSAYVGEGQHRWAAVHISDAARLFVLALEAKTPGSRYHAVAEEGIPLKSIAEAIGRGMKIPVQPVDAEQAAAHFGWLAPFVSHDMSASSALTRQLLAWQPTGPRLLSDLQQINYAAGSGEHG
;
A
#
# COMPACT_ATOMS: atom_id res chain seq x y z
N MET A 1 1.27 -23.07 10.57
CA MET A 1 0.27 -22.24 11.27
C MET A 1 -1.16 -22.66 10.91
N GLY A 2 -1.53 -22.81 9.63
CA GLY A 2 -2.88 -23.23 9.22
C GLY A 2 -3.31 -24.60 9.77
N SER A 3 -2.44 -25.59 9.76
CA SER A 3 -2.73 -26.94 10.29
C SER A 3 -3.10 -26.94 11.79
N ALA A 4 -2.53 -26.01 12.58
CA ALA A 4 -2.83 -25.88 14.01
C ALA A 4 -4.22 -25.27 14.28
N LEU A 5 -4.88 -24.72 13.26
CA LEU A 5 -6.22 -24.13 13.35
C LEU A 5 -7.31 -25.01 12.73
N HIS A 6 -6.93 -26.17 12.20
CA HIS A 6 -7.88 -27.12 11.62
C HIS A 6 -8.90 -27.59 12.66
N GLY A 7 -10.19 -27.55 12.32
CA GLY A 7 -11.29 -27.87 13.24
C GLY A 7 -11.58 -26.82 14.33
N SER A 8 -10.92 -25.66 14.26
CA SER A 8 -11.10 -24.55 15.19
C SER A 8 -11.87 -23.42 14.51
N ALA A 9 -12.75 -22.73 15.25
CA ALA A 9 -13.43 -21.51 14.81
C ALA A 9 -12.57 -20.25 14.93
N ARG A 10 -11.29 -20.37 15.32
CA ARG A 10 -10.39 -19.23 15.52
C ARG A 10 -10.08 -18.56 14.19
N PRO A 11 -10.27 -17.23 14.08
CA PRO A 11 -9.94 -16.52 12.86
C PRO A 11 -8.43 -16.34 12.71
N ILE A 12 -7.97 -16.33 11.47
CA ILE A 12 -6.63 -15.89 11.08
C ILE A 12 -6.73 -14.83 9.99
N ILE A 13 -5.93 -13.78 10.10
CA ILE A 13 -5.81 -12.77 9.06
C ILE A 13 -4.48 -12.96 8.33
N ILE A 14 -4.55 -13.04 7.00
CA ILE A 14 -3.37 -13.03 6.14
C ILE A 14 -3.24 -11.64 5.50
N THR A 15 -2.03 -11.09 5.58
CA THR A 15 -1.72 -9.79 4.97
C THR A 15 -1.31 -9.97 3.51
N SER A 16 -1.87 -9.12 2.63
CA SER A 16 -1.55 -9.08 1.22
C SER A 16 -1.42 -7.63 0.72
N ALA A 17 -1.39 -7.40 -0.59
CA ALA A 17 -1.24 -6.09 -1.21
C ALA A 17 -2.50 -5.66 -1.96
N ALA A 18 -2.92 -4.39 -1.80
CA ALA A 18 -4.12 -3.86 -2.45
C ALA A 18 -4.06 -3.97 -3.99
N GLY A 19 -2.88 -3.82 -4.58
CA GLY A 19 -2.70 -3.96 -6.03
C GLY A 19 -3.07 -5.33 -6.61
N LEU A 20 -3.20 -6.40 -5.81
CA LEU A 20 -3.71 -7.71 -6.26
C LEU A 20 -5.20 -7.67 -6.61
N GLY A 21 -5.92 -6.64 -6.21
CA GLY A 21 -7.31 -6.40 -6.58
C GLY A 21 -7.50 -5.65 -7.90
N ALA A 22 -6.43 -5.37 -8.65
CA ALA A 22 -6.51 -4.71 -9.95
C ALA A 22 -7.07 -5.66 -11.01
N ALA A 23 -8.17 -5.27 -11.67
CA ALA A 23 -8.79 -6.01 -12.77
C ALA A 23 -8.29 -5.49 -14.12
N GLU A 24 -8.27 -4.17 -14.29
CA GLU A 24 -7.90 -3.48 -15.52
C GLU A 24 -6.95 -2.31 -15.24
N GLN A 25 -6.14 -1.98 -16.23
CA GLN A 25 -5.22 -0.86 -16.13
C GLN A 25 -6.00 0.46 -15.99
N GLY A 26 -5.60 1.31 -15.03
CA GLY A 26 -6.23 2.61 -14.79
C GLY A 26 -7.50 2.58 -13.94
N GLN A 27 -8.04 1.40 -13.64
CA GLN A 27 -9.14 1.25 -12.69
C GLN A 27 -8.59 0.99 -11.28
N PRO A 28 -9.20 1.55 -10.22
CA PRO A 28 -8.81 1.24 -8.85
C PRO A 28 -8.96 -0.25 -8.56
N ALA A 29 -7.98 -0.82 -7.87
CA ALA A 29 -8.08 -2.19 -7.37
C ALA A 29 -9.29 -2.33 -6.42
N SER A 30 -9.97 -3.48 -6.48
CA SER A 30 -11.17 -3.76 -5.67
C SER A 30 -11.03 -5.04 -4.86
N GLU A 31 -11.83 -5.16 -3.79
CA GLU A 31 -11.83 -6.33 -2.91
C GLU A 31 -12.32 -7.60 -3.61
N ASN A 32 -13.23 -7.45 -4.59
CA ASN A 32 -13.87 -8.56 -5.28
C ASN A 32 -12.99 -9.22 -6.34
N HIS A 33 -11.89 -8.60 -6.72
CA HIS A 33 -11.00 -9.13 -7.74
C HIS A 33 -9.72 -9.73 -7.11
N PHE A 34 -9.25 -10.85 -7.68
CA PHE A 34 -7.94 -11.43 -7.41
C PHE A 34 -7.42 -12.10 -8.68
N ASN A 35 -6.25 -11.68 -9.11
CA ASN A 35 -5.56 -12.32 -10.23
C ASN A 35 -4.49 -13.29 -9.71
N PRO A 36 -4.71 -14.61 -9.78
CA PRO A 36 -3.73 -15.61 -9.34
C PRO A 36 -2.47 -15.65 -10.21
N ASP A 37 -2.54 -15.13 -11.45
CA ASP A 37 -1.42 -15.10 -12.39
C ASP A 37 -0.61 -13.79 -12.30
N SER A 38 -1.01 -12.87 -11.42
CA SER A 38 -0.30 -11.60 -11.19
C SER A 38 1.21 -11.82 -11.01
N ALA A 39 2.04 -10.96 -11.60
CA ALA A 39 3.49 -10.94 -11.37
C ALA A 39 3.88 -10.54 -9.94
N ASN A 40 2.95 -9.97 -9.16
CA ASN A 40 3.21 -9.55 -7.79
C ASN A 40 3.46 -10.76 -6.89
N PRO A 41 4.66 -10.89 -6.25
CA PRO A 41 4.99 -12.05 -5.41
C PRO A 41 4.08 -12.20 -4.18
N ARG A 42 3.40 -11.13 -3.76
CA ARG A 42 2.43 -11.18 -2.65
C ARG A 42 1.21 -12.05 -2.96
N LYS A 43 0.98 -12.44 -4.23
CA LYS A 43 -0.05 -13.42 -4.59
C LYS A 43 0.10 -14.75 -3.83
N ALA A 44 1.32 -15.14 -3.49
CA ALA A 44 1.58 -16.36 -2.73
C ALA A 44 0.85 -16.38 -1.38
N SER A 45 0.70 -15.22 -0.73
CA SER A 45 -0.06 -15.10 0.52
C SER A 45 -1.55 -15.39 0.31
N GLU A 46 -2.15 -14.92 -0.79
CA GLU A 46 -3.57 -15.17 -1.09
C GLU A 46 -3.83 -16.59 -1.57
N LEU A 47 -2.93 -17.17 -2.37
CA LEU A 47 -3.03 -18.58 -2.77
C LEU A 47 -2.94 -19.53 -1.55
N ALA A 48 -2.05 -19.20 -0.59
CA ALA A 48 -2.00 -19.91 0.68
C ALA A 48 -3.29 -19.76 1.49
N ALA A 49 -3.87 -18.54 1.53
CA ALA A 49 -5.14 -18.28 2.17
C ALA A 49 -6.26 -19.11 1.55
N GLU A 50 -6.38 -19.13 0.20
CA GLU A 50 -7.40 -19.93 -0.50
C GLU A 50 -7.28 -21.42 -0.20
N THR A 51 -6.05 -21.93 -0.10
CA THR A 51 -5.81 -23.33 0.27
C THR A 51 -6.34 -23.62 1.67
N LEU A 52 -6.10 -22.74 2.64
CA LEU A 52 -6.58 -22.90 4.00
C LEU A 52 -8.12 -22.77 4.09
N ILE A 53 -8.70 -21.84 3.34
CA ILE A 53 -10.17 -21.68 3.26
C ILE A 53 -10.83 -22.95 2.74
N LYS A 54 -10.29 -23.55 1.67
CA LYS A 54 -10.76 -24.84 1.12
C LYS A 54 -10.67 -25.99 2.13
N GLN A 55 -9.75 -25.89 3.10
CA GLN A 55 -9.59 -26.85 4.20
C GLN A 55 -10.49 -26.53 5.42
N GLY A 56 -11.39 -25.55 5.32
CA GLY A 56 -12.31 -25.18 6.39
C GLY A 56 -11.70 -24.31 7.50
N VAL A 57 -10.52 -23.72 7.28
CA VAL A 57 -9.92 -22.78 8.24
C VAL A 57 -10.57 -21.40 8.08
N ASN A 58 -10.88 -20.74 9.18
CA ASN A 58 -11.44 -19.39 9.17
C ASN A 58 -10.37 -18.34 8.85
N VAL A 59 -10.14 -18.11 7.55
CA VAL A 59 -9.13 -17.16 7.04
C VAL A 59 -9.81 -15.99 6.36
N SER A 60 -9.42 -14.77 6.71
CA SER A 60 -9.71 -13.55 5.95
C SER A 60 -8.38 -12.91 5.48
N ILE A 61 -8.47 -12.02 4.50
CA ILE A 61 -7.31 -11.36 3.92
C ILE A 61 -7.47 -9.85 4.11
N VAL A 62 -6.42 -9.20 4.63
CA VAL A 62 -6.32 -7.74 4.65
C VAL A 62 -5.25 -7.31 3.66
N ARG A 63 -5.65 -6.57 2.63
CA ARG A 63 -4.79 -6.00 1.61
C ARG A 63 -4.37 -4.59 2.01
N LEU A 64 -3.08 -4.36 2.03
CA LEU A 64 -2.48 -3.08 2.42
C LEU A 64 -2.05 -2.28 1.19
N PRO A 65 -2.34 -0.97 1.16
CA PRO A 65 -1.73 0.01 0.25
C PRO A 65 -0.40 0.53 0.83
N GLN A 66 -0.03 1.80 0.59
CA GLN A 66 1.05 2.46 1.31
C GLN A 66 0.59 2.74 2.75
N VAL A 67 1.10 1.95 3.70
CA VAL A 67 0.86 2.19 5.14
C VAL A 67 1.86 3.22 5.62
N HIS A 68 1.38 4.27 6.26
CA HIS A 68 2.22 5.40 6.64
C HIS A 68 1.99 5.91 8.08
N ASN A 69 2.99 6.57 8.57
CA ASN A 69 3.01 7.49 9.68
C ASN A 69 4.19 8.48 9.45
N THR A 70 4.53 9.29 10.43
CA THR A 70 5.67 10.22 10.32
C THR A 70 7.04 9.54 10.30
N ASP A 71 7.15 8.25 10.68
CA ASP A 71 8.42 7.51 10.73
C ASP A 71 8.65 6.65 9.48
N LYS A 72 7.61 5.96 8.99
CA LYS A 72 7.69 5.05 7.84
C LYS A 72 6.47 5.20 6.92
N GLN A 73 6.69 5.13 5.61
CA GLN A 73 5.67 5.44 4.60
C GLN A 73 5.63 4.39 3.46
N GLY A 74 5.88 3.13 3.77
CA GLY A 74 5.89 2.06 2.75
C GLY A 74 6.95 2.32 1.65
N LEU A 75 6.56 2.25 0.37
CA LEU A 75 7.45 2.53 -0.76
C LEU A 75 7.86 4.00 -0.88
N ILE A 76 7.22 4.90 -0.14
CA ILE A 76 7.58 6.33 -0.15
C ILE A 76 8.86 6.56 0.66
N THR A 77 9.12 5.77 1.71
CA THR A 77 10.38 5.84 2.46
C THR A 77 11.61 5.71 1.56
N PRO A 78 11.74 4.69 0.68
CA PRO A 78 12.86 4.64 -0.27
C PRO A 78 12.82 5.73 -1.34
N LEU A 79 11.66 6.31 -1.69
CA LEU A 79 11.61 7.51 -2.56
C LEU A 79 12.22 8.72 -1.87
N ILE A 80 11.98 8.90 -0.58
CA ILE A 80 12.61 9.94 0.24
C ILE A 80 14.13 9.77 0.26
N ALA A 81 14.59 8.53 0.53
CA ALA A 81 16.02 8.22 0.53
C ALA A 81 16.68 8.48 -0.85
N LEU A 82 16.00 8.11 -1.92
CA LEU A 82 16.46 8.37 -3.28
C LEU A 82 16.54 9.88 -3.58
N ALA A 83 15.50 10.64 -3.19
CA ALA A 83 15.46 12.09 -3.35
C ALA A 83 16.60 12.77 -2.59
N GLN A 84 16.90 12.31 -1.37
CA GLN A 84 18.03 12.76 -0.57
C GLN A 84 19.37 12.47 -1.26
N ALA A 85 19.58 11.24 -1.74
CA ALA A 85 20.81 10.82 -2.38
C ALA A 85 21.08 11.58 -3.70
N LYS A 86 20.02 11.92 -4.45
CA LYS A 86 20.14 12.61 -5.74
C LYS A 86 20.00 14.14 -5.67
N GLY A 87 19.60 14.69 -4.51
CA GLY A 87 19.34 16.12 -4.36
C GLY A 87 18.12 16.61 -5.17
N VAL A 88 17.24 15.70 -5.59
CA VAL A 88 16.05 16.00 -6.40
C VAL A 88 14.93 15.01 -6.10
N SER A 89 13.72 15.50 -5.92
CA SER A 89 12.52 14.67 -5.86
C SER A 89 11.93 14.55 -7.25
N ALA A 90 11.51 13.35 -7.67
CA ALA A 90 11.11 13.11 -9.05
C ALA A 90 9.82 12.29 -9.17
N TYR A 91 9.16 12.41 -10.32
CA TYR A 91 8.01 11.60 -10.73
C TYR A 91 8.09 11.30 -12.24
N VAL A 92 7.41 10.25 -12.69
CA VAL A 92 7.46 9.82 -14.10
C VAL A 92 6.42 10.58 -14.93
N GLY A 93 6.81 11.11 -16.09
CA GLY A 93 5.95 11.80 -17.03
C GLY A 93 5.18 12.96 -16.40
N GLU A 94 3.85 12.96 -16.51
CA GLU A 94 2.98 13.98 -15.90
C GLU A 94 2.71 13.71 -14.39
N GLY A 95 3.19 12.60 -13.84
CA GLY A 95 3.02 12.22 -12.44
C GLY A 95 1.59 11.85 -12.05
N GLN A 96 0.79 11.39 -13.03
CA GLN A 96 -0.63 11.06 -12.84
C GLN A 96 -0.87 9.66 -12.28
N HIS A 97 0.15 8.79 -12.22
CA HIS A 97 0.03 7.50 -11.53
C HIS A 97 -0.27 7.73 -10.06
N ARG A 98 -1.26 7.01 -9.54
CA ARG A 98 -1.80 7.23 -8.20
C ARG A 98 -1.44 6.08 -7.27
N TRP A 99 -1.14 6.40 -6.03
CA TRP A 99 -0.91 5.42 -4.99
C TRP A 99 -1.97 5.53 -3.89
N ALA A 100 -2.60 4.41 -3.54
CA ALA A 100 -3.49 4.34 -2.40
C ALA A 100 -2.69 4.34 -1.09
N ALA A 101 -3.29 4.89 -0.03
CA ALA A 101 -2.62 5.01 1.27
C ALA A 101 -3.57 4.79 2.46
N VAL A 102 -2.97 4.48 3.61
CA VAL A 102 -3.66 4.38 4.89
C VAL A 102 -2.72 4.71 6.04
N HIS A 103 -3.18 5.51 7.00
CA HIS A 103 -2.43 5.70 8.24
C HIS A 103 -2.40 4.40 9.07
N ILE A 104 -1.27 4.12 9.73
CA ILE A 104 -1.05 2.88 10.49
C ILE A 104 -2.13 2.60 11.55
N SER A 105 -2.67 3.63 12.20
CA SER A 105 -3.73 3.47 13.21
C SER A 105 -5.04 2.96 12.59
N ASP A 106 -5.38 3.42 11.38
CA ASP A 106 -6.58 2.98 10.67
C ASP A 106 -6.42 1.56 10.13
N ALA A 107 -5.23 1.22 9.64
CA ALA A 107 -4.90 -0.14 9.25
C ALA A 107 -5.03 -1.09 10.45
N ALA A 108 -4.43 -0.75 11.60
CA ALA A 108 -4.52 -1.56 12.81
C ALA A 108 -5.97 -1.78 13.25
N ARG A 109 -6.80 -0.71 13.23
CA ARG A 109 -8.22 -0.82 13.57
C ARG A 109 -8.97 -1.76 12.61
N LEU A 110 -8.65 -1.73 11.31
CA LEU A 110 -9.25 -2.66 10.35
C LEU A 110 -8.90 -4.11 10.65
N PHE A 111 -7.66 -4.41 11.06
CA PHE A 111 -7.29 -5.77 11.46
C PHE A 111 -8.12 -6.28 12.63
N VAL A 112 -8.41 -5.42 13.62
CA VAL A 112 -9.29 -5.79 14.75
C VAL A 112 -10.71 -6.09 14.26
N LEU A 113 -11.30 -5.21 13.45
CA LEU A 113 -12.64 -5.40 12.89
C LEU A 113 -12.72 -6.68 12.03
N ALA A 114 -11.71 -6.96 11.21
CA ALA A 114 -11.66 -8.15 10.39
C ALA A 114 -11.57 -9.44 11.24
N LEU A 115 -10.81 -9.41 12.36
CA LEU A 115 -10.75 -10.53 13.31
C LEU A 115 -12.08 -10.76 14.01
N GLU A 116 -12.77 -9.69 14.40
CA GLU A 116 -14.06 -9.75 15.10
C GLU A 116 -15.18 -10.23 14.15
N ALA A 117 -15.14 -9.84 12.89
CA ALA A 117 -16.12 -10.25 11.87
C ALA A 117 -16.11 -11.76 11.61
N LYS A 118 -14.95 -12.43 11.73
CA LYS A 118 -14.80 -13.89 11.58
C LYS A 118 -15.40 -14.45 10.28
N THR A 119 -15.28 -13.71 9.17
CA THR A 119 -15.90 -14.03 7.89
C THR A 119 -14.90 -14.72 6.96
N PRO A 120 -14.92 -16.06 6.85
CA PRO A 120 -13.96 -16.80 6.02
C PRO A 120 -14.06 -16.39 4.56
N GLY A 121 -12.91 -16.27 3.88
CA GLY A 121 -12.83 -15.94 2.46
C GLY A 121 -12.96 -14.44 2.16
N SER A 122 -13.28 -13.61 3.13
CA SER A 122 -13.39 -12.16 2.89
C SER A 122 -12.03 -11.54 2.61
N ARG A 123 -12.03 -10.61 1.64
CA ARG A 123 -10.91 -9.72 1.34
C ARG A 123 -11.30 -8.30 1.73
N TYR A 124 -10.46 -7.67 2.50
CA TYR A 124 -10.66 -6.30 2.98
C TYR A 124 -9.52 -5.42 2.50
N HIS A 125 -9.82 -4.22 2.02
CA HIS A 125 -8.84 -3.23 1.62
C HIS A 125 -8.67 -2.18 2.73
N ALA A 126 -7.48 -2.09 3.31
CA ALA A 126 -7.12 -1.06 4.29
C ALA A 126 -6.77 0.25 3.56
N VAL A 127 -7.71 0.81 2.80
CA VAL A 127 -7.49 1.99 1.96
C VAL A 127 -8.29 3.17 2.50
N ALA A 128 -7.58 4.17 3.03
CA ALA A 128 -8.19 5.44 3.49
C ALA A 128 -8.24 6.49 2.37
N GLU A 129 -7.17 6.57 1.58
CA GLU A 129 -7.02 7.44 0.42
C GLU A 129 -6.85 6.58 -0.83
N GLU A 130 -7.80 6.65 -1.75
CA GLU A 130 -7.91 5.71 -2.87
C GLU A 130 -6.85 5.92 -3.97
N GLY A 131 -6.30 7.12 -4.09
CA GLY A 131 -5.29 7.40 -5.11
C GLY A 131 -4.71 8.80 -5.01
N ILE A 132 -3.47 8.90 -4.56
CA ILE A 132 -2.71 10.15 -4.44
C ILE A 132 -1.75 10.22 -5.62
N PRO A 133 -1.79 11.26 -6.47
CA PRO A 133 -0.86 11.40 -7.59
C PRO A 133 0.60 11.40 -7.14
N LEU A 134 1.47 10.68 -7.85
CA LEU A 134 2.91 10.65 -7.54
C LEU A 134 3.56 12.02 -7.61
N LYS A 135 3.08 12.90 -8.49
CA LYS A 135 3.50 14.30 -8.52
C LYS A 135 3.28 14.98 -7.17
N SER A 136 2.10 14.81 -6.56
CA SER A 136 1.79 15.42 -5.25
C SER A 136 2.68 14.87 -4.13
N ILE A 137 3.01 13.57 -4.18
CA ILE A 137 3.95 12.93 -3.25
C ILE A 137 5.36 13.51 -3.44
N ALA A 138 5.84 13.59 -4.70
CA ALA A 138 7.15 14.17 -5.02
C ALA A 138 7.26 15.64 -4.59
N GLU A 139 6.20 16.42 -4.81
CA GLU A 139 6.13 17.82 -4.37
C GLU A 139 6.16 17.96 -2.84
N ALA A 140 5.49 17.06 -2.11
CA ALA A 140 5.52 17.07 -0.65
C ALA A 140 6.94 16.76 -0.12
N ILE A 141 7.61 15.76 -0.70
CA ILE A 141 9.00 15.40 -0.39
C ILE A 141 9.94 16.59 -0.71
N GLY A 142 9.83 17.13 -1.93
CA GLY A 142 10.68 18.25 -2.36
C GLY A 142 10.55 19.49 -1.47
N ARG A 143 9.33 19.84 -1.06
CA ARG A 143 9.08 20.92 -0.09
C ARG A 143 9.69 20.64 1.27
N GLY A 144 9.48 19.41 1.79
CA GLY A 144 10.01 19.04 3.11
C GLY A 144 11.53 19.05 3.18
N MET A 145 12.19 18.60 2.11
CA MET A 145 13.65 18.54 1.98
C MET A 145 14.27 19.83 1.43
N LYS A 146 13.46 20.78 0.92
CA LYS A 146 13.92 22.01 0.24
C LYS A 146 14.80 21.73 -0.98
N ILE A 147 14.42 20.71 -1.78
CA ILE A 147 15.10 20.31 -3.02
C ILE A 147 14.17 20.49 -4.23
N PRO A 148 14.73 20.62 -5.45
CA PRO A 148 13.95 20.70 -6.67
C PRO A 148 13.03 19.48 -6.87
N VAL A 149 11.92 19.69 -7.58
CA VAL A 149 11.02 18.64 -8.04
C VAL A 149 10.99 18.66 -9.56
N GLN A 150 11.16 17.49 -10.21
CA GLN A 150 11.20 17.42 -11.66
C GLN A 150 10.53 16.17 -12.23
N PRO A 151 9.97 16.23 -13.43
CA PRO A 151 9.57 15.04 -14.16
C PRO A 151 10.80 14.25 -14.64
N VAL A 152 10.61 12.94 -14.83
CA VAL A 152 11.56 12.03 -15.45
C VAL A 152 10.82 11.31 -16.58
N ASP A 153 11.39 11.26 -17.78
CA ASP A 153 10.80 10.56 -18.89
C ASP A 153 10.67 9.05 -18.62
N ALA A 154 9.67 8.40 -19.19
CA ALA A 154 9.39 7.00 -18.96
C ALA A 154 10.59 6.09 -19.29
N GLU A 155 11.34 6.43 -20.37
CA GLU A 155 12.54 5.70 -20.79
C GLU A 155 13.69 5.82 -19.77
N GLN A 156 13.72 6.89 -18.99
CA GLN A 156 14.73 7.17 -17.98
C GLN A 156 14.32 6.67 -16.58
N ALA A 157 13.07 6.22 -16.42
CA ALA A 157 12.55 5.81 -15.12
C ALA A 157 13.42 4.72 -14.44
N ALA A 158 13.87 3.71 -15.21
CA ALA A 158 14.71 2.64 -14.69
C ALA A 158 16.07 3.16 -14.20
N ALA A 159 16.70 4.08 -14.91
CA ALA A 159 17.99 4.68 -14.54
C ALA A 159 17.86 5.60 -13.31
N HIS A 160 16.72 6.32 -13.19
CA HIS A 160 16.50 7.22 -12.07
C HIS A 160 16.04 6.50 -10.80
N PHE A 161 15.01 5.64 -10.90
CA PHE A 161 14.33 5.04 -9.76
C PHE A 161 14.84 3.64 -9.40
N GLY A 162 15.68 3.01 -10.25
CA GLY A 162 16.20 1.66 -10.02
C GLY A 162 15.06 0.66 -9.81
N TRP A 163 15.12 -0.12 -8.73
CA TRP A 163 14.10 -1.12 -8.40
C TRP A 163 12.70 -0.55 -8.12
N LEU A 164 12.60 0.75 -7.84
CA LEU A 164 11.31 1.42 -7.66
C LEU A 164 10.61 1.74 -8.99
N ALA A 165 11.31 1.70 -10.12
CA ALA A 165 10.76 2.08 -11.42
C ALA A 165 9.44 1.37 -11.78
N PRO A 166 9.26 0.05 -11.57
CA PRO A 166 7.98 -0.59 -11.84
C PRO A 166 6.81 -0.03 -11.02
N PHE A 167 7.08 0.44 -9.80
CA PHE A 167 6.04 0.98 -8.92
C PHE A 167 5.65 2.40 -9.28
N VAL A 168 6.63 3.26 -9.57
CA VAL A 168 6.37 4.66 -9.93
C VAL A 168 5.78 4.83 -11.33
N SER A 169 5.92 3.81 -12.18
CA SER A 169 5.38 3.79 -13.56
C SER A 169 4.00 3.14 -13.66
N HIS A 170 3.37 2.75 -12.54
CA HIS A 170 2.07 2.12 -12.54
C HIS A 170 1.10 2.81 -11.57
N ASP A 171 -0.18 2.83 -11.96
CA ASP A 171 -1.26 3.24 -11.06
C ASP A 171 -1.51 2.14 -10.03
N MET A 172 -1.41 2.48 -8.75
CA MET A 172 -1.68 1.60 -7.62
C MET A 172 -2.83 2.15 -6.77
N SER A 173 -3.79 2.79 -7.42
CA SER A 173 -5.03 3.20 -6.76
C SER A 173 -5.86 1.99 -6.35
N ALA A 174 -6.63 2.12 -5.27
CA ALA A 174 -7.48 1.04 -4.77
C ALA A 174 -8.67 1.63 -4.02
N SER A 175 -9.82 0.96 -4.12
CA SER A 175 -11.01 1.32 -3.36
C SER A 175 -11.12 0.47 -2.08
N SER A 176 -11.83 0.99 -1.09
CA SER A 176 -12.24 0.27 0.13
C SER A 176 -13.75 0.32 0.34
N ALA A 177 -14.52 0.57 -0.72
CA ALA A 177 -15.96 0.76 -0.62
C ALA A 177 -16.67 -0.45 0.02
N LEU A 178 -16.33 -1.66 -0.41
CA LEU A 178 -16.89 -2.88 0.15
C LEU A 178 -16.44 -3.11 1.61
N THR A 179 -15.18 -2.88 1.91
CA THR A 179 -14.64 -2.98 3.27
C THR A 179 -15.39 -2.06 4.24
N ARG A 180 -15.60 -0.79 3.84
CA ARG A 180 -16.36 0.19 4.63
C ARG A 180 -17.80 -0.26 4.87
N GLN A 181 -18.44 -0.78 3.83
CA GLN A 181 -19.80 -1.29 3.91
C GLN A 181 -19.90 -2.52 4.85
N LEU A 182 -19.01 -3.50 4.72
CA LEU A 182 -19.07 -4.75 5.48
C LEU A 182 -18.71 -4.60 6.95
N LEU A 183 -17.73 -3.74 7.25
CA LEU A 183 -17.16 -3.60 8.59
C LEU A 183 -17.50 -2.27 9.27
N ALA A 184 -18.30 -1.42 8.65
CA ALA A 184 -18.53 -0.04 9.09
C ALA A 184 -17.22 0.71 9.40
N TRP A 185 -16.12 0.32 8.70
CA TRP A 185 -14.79 0.90 8.92
C TRP A 185 -14.72 2.33 8.39
N GLN A 186 -14.37 3.26 9.25
CA GLN A 186 -14.23 4.67 8.92
C GLN A 186 -12.82 5.14 9.30
N PRO A 187 -11.91 5.29 8.33
CA PRO A 187 -10.58 5.81 8.59
C PRO A 187 -10.66 7.28 9.02
N THR A 188 -9.94 7.61 10.09
CA THR A 188 -9.90 8.96 10.69
C THR A 188 -8.48 9.45 10.98
N GLY A 189 -7.47 8.63 10.67
CA GLY A 189 -6.06 8.98 10.84
C GLY A 189 -5.60 10.09 9.90
N PRO A 190 -4.43 10.64 10.12
CA PRO A 190 -3.80 11.63 9.25
C PRO A 190 -3.75 11.15 7.78
N ARG A 191 -3.76 12.10 6.85
CA ARG A 191 -3.55 11.82 5.43
C ARG A 191 -2.05 11.71 5.13
N LEU A 192 -1.70 10.96 4.09
CA LEU A 192 -0.31 10.75 3.69
C LEU A 192 0.45 12.07 3.49
N LEU A 193 -0.13 13.02 2.73
CA LEU A 193 0.56 14.30 2.48
C LEU A 193 0.73 15.12 3.75
N SER A 194 -0.16 14.97 4.74
CA SER A 194 -0.01 15.62 6.05
C SER A 194 1.15 15.02 6.85
N ASP A 195 1.29 13.70 6.84
CA ASP A 195 2.44 13.05 7.50
C ASP A 195 3.75 13.44 6.83
N LEU A 196 3.80 13.47 5.48
CA LEU A 196 4.99 13.91 4.74
C LEU A 196 5.42 15.34 5.08
N GLN A 197 4.49 16.22 5.45
CA GLN A 197 4.81 17.57 5.90
C GLN A 197 5.41 17.61 7.31
N GLN A 198 5.19 16.56 8.12
CA GLN A 198 5.63 16.50 9.52
C GLN A 198 6.87 15.62 9.72
N ILE A 199 7.35 14.95 8.67
CA ILE A 199 8.58 14.14 8.74
C ILE A 199 9.78 15.02 9.09
N ASN A 200 10.62 14.55 9.99
CA ASN A 200 11.94 15.11 10.20
C ASN A 200 12.92 14.55 9.15
N TYR A 201 13.00 15.20 7.99
CA TYR A 201 13.90 14.80 6.90
C TYR A 201 15.39 14.87 7.24
N ALA A 202 15.77 15.59 8.32
CA ALA A 202 17.17 15.68 8.75
C ALA A 202 17.61 14.45 9.57
N ALA A 203 16.70 13.73 10.19
CA ALA A 203 17.02 12.56 11.03
C ALA A 203 17.45 11.32 10.23
N GLY A 204 17.14 11.25 8.92
CA GLY A 204 17.45 10.11 8.05
C GLY A 204 18.90 10.06 7.52
N SER A 205 19.75 11.01 7.85
CA SER A 205 21.13 11.09 7.34
C SER A 205 22.17 10.37 8.21
N GLY A 206 21.77 9.59 9.23
CA GLY A 206 22.67 9.11 10.27
C GLY A 206 22.80 7.62 10.50
N GLU A 207 22.05 6.73 9.85
CA GLU A 207 22.14 5.28 10.15
C GLU A 207 22.22 4.42 8.89
N HIS A 208 23.36 4.41 8.24
CA HIS A 208 23.89 3.25 7.48
C HIS A 208 25.41 3.34 7.53
N GLY A 209 25.99 2.91 8.66
CA GLY A 209 27.38 2.52 8.81
C GLY A 209 27.47 1.01 8.86
#